data_73bcd6dd356f0258dd482c989979faa0
#
_entry.id   73bcd6dd356f0258dd482c989979faa0
#
_cell.length_a   1.000
_cell.length_b   1.000
_cell.length_c   1.000
_cell.angle_alpha   90.00
_cell.angle_beta   90.00
_cell.angle_gamma   90.00
#
_symmetry.space_group_name_H-M   'P 1'
#
loop_
_entity.id
_entity.type
_entity.pdbx_description
1 polymer ?
#
loop_
_entity_poly.entity_id
_entity_poly.type
_entity_poly.pdbx_seq_one_letter_code
_entity_poly.pdbx_strand_id
1 'polypeptide(L)'
;MSYFKHDSAIIDEPVSIGEGTKIWHFSHISSGVSIGKNCKFGQNVFVQNNVKIGNNCKVQNNVSIYGGVELEDYVFCGPSMVFTNITNPRCKYPQETSDKYIKTLIKEGASLGANSTIVCGTTVGRHAFVGAGAVVTRDIPDYALVYGNPAKIKGWICECGEKIRFENNNSKCAKCGLAYKKSEEKVEKI
;
A
#
# COMPACT_ATOMS: atom_id res chain seq x y z
N MET A 1 -12.68 14.89 -18.69
CA MET A 1 -11.61 14.76 -17.66
C MET A 1 -10.90 13.48 -17.93
N SER A 2 -9.63 13.53 -18.25
CA SER A 2 -8.96 12.38 -18.85
C SER A 2 -7.86 11.85 -17.93
N TYR A 3 -7.84 10.56 -17.76
CA TYR A 3 -6.67 9.81 -17.33
C TYR A 3 -5.88 9.36 -18.57
N PHE A 4 -4.60 9.05 -18.40
CA PHE A 4 -3.77 8.46 -19.44
C PHE A 4 -3.78 6.93 -19.32
N LYS A 5 -4.04 6.24 -20.43
CA LYS A 5 -3.90 4.80 -20.57
C LYS A 5 -2.98 4.52 -21.75
N HIS A 6 -1.90 3.77 -21.53
CA HIS A 6 -1.08 3.26 -22.62
C HIS A 6 -1.87 2.24 -23.48
N ASP A 7 -1.65 2.19 -24.79
CA ASP A 7 -2.41 1.35 -25.71
C ASP A 7 -2.39 -0.15 -25.36
N SER A 8 -1.29 -0.63 -24.79
CA SER A 8 -1.15 -2.02 -24.34
C SER A 8 -1.79 -2.32 -22.97
N ALA A 9 -2.34 -1.31 -22.28
CA ALA A 9 -3.04 -1.54 -21.02
C ALA A 9 -4.48 -1.97 -21.29
N ILE A 10 -5.00 -2.88 -20.46
CA ILE A 10 -6.37 -3.40 -20.53
C ILE A 10 -7.17 -2.83 -19.37
N ILE A 11 -8.36 -2.36 -19.63
CA ILE A 11 -9.31 -1.88 -18.61
C ILE A 11 -10.66 -2.52 -18.90
N ASP A 12 -11.16 -3.30 -17.93
CA ASP A 12 -12.46 -3.97 -18.01
C ASP A 12 -13.53 -3.10 -17.37
N GLU A 13 -14.44 -2.56 -18.17
CA GLU A 13 -15.52 -1.71 -17.68
C GLU A 13 -16.59 -2.50 -16.88
N PRO A 14 -17.30 -1.88 -15.90
CA PRO A 14 -17.17 -0.47 -15.53
C PRO A 14 -16.03 -0.22 -14.53
N VAL A 15 -15.34 0.91 -14.67
CA VAL A 15 -14.34 1.40 -13.71
C VAL A 15 -14.52 2.88 -13.42
N SER A 16 -14.02 3.35 -12.28
CA SER A 16 -13.90 4.77 -11.97
C SER A 16 -12.43 5.14 -11.84
N ILE A 17 -11.92 6.02 -12.72
CA ILE A 17 -10.53 6.46 -12.71
C ILE A 17 -10.47 7.98 -12.68
N GLY A 18 -9.85 8.53 -11.64
CA GLY A 18 -9.73 9.96 -11.43
C GLY A 18 -8.80 10.66 -12.42
N GLU A 19 -9.03 11.96 -12.59
CA GLU A 19 -8.24 12.83 -13.46
C GLU A 19 -6.74 12.82 -13.11
N GLY A 20 -5.88 12.90 -14.13
CA GLY A 20 -4.43 12.94 -13.99
C GLY A 20 -3.78 11.59 -13.67
N THR A 21 -4.55 10.54 -13.48
CA THR A 21 -4.04 9.17 -13.28
C THR A 21 -3.40 8.64 -14.57
N LYS A 22 -2.30 7.90 -14.43
CA LYS A 22 -1.53 7.34 -15.56
C LYS A 22 -1.35 5.84 -15.38
N ILE A 23 -1.74 5.07 -16.41
CA ILE A 23 -1.63 3.61 -16.45
C ILE A 23 -0.69 3.24 -17.60
N TRP A 24 0.42 2.61 -17.24
CA TRP A 24 1.48 2.29 -18.17
C TRP A 24 1.33 0.90 -18.81
N HIS A 25 2.33 0.49 -19.56
CA HIS A 25 2.37 -0.69 -20.44
C HIS A 25 1.93 -1.97 -19.73
N PHE A 26 1.14 -2.78 -20.44
CA PHE A 26 0.75 -4.14 -20.05
C PHE A 26 0.07 -4.25 -18.69
N SER A 27 -0.47 -3.15 -18.16
CA SER A 27 -1.25 -3.18 -16.92
C SER A 27 -2.67 -3.61 -17.21
N HIS A 28 -3.31 -4.31 -16.24
CA HIS A 28 -4.68 -4.77 -16.35
C HIS A 28 -5.48 -4.29 -15.13
N ILE A 29 -6.50 -3.49 -15.38
CA ILE A 29 -7.44 -2.99 -14.36
C ILE A 29 -8.78 -3.69 -14.59
N SER A 30 -9.20 -4.54 -13.65
CA SER A 30 -10.44 -5.30 -13.76
C SER A 30 -11.67 -4.46 -13.44
N SER A 31 -12.85 -4.94 -13.79
CA SER A 31 -14.11 -4.23 -13.59
C SER A 31 -14.44 -3.97 -12.11
N GLY A 32 -15.21 -2.93 -11.84
CA GLY A 32 -15.60 -2.51 -10.49
C GLY A 32 -14.51 -1.79 -9.70
N VAL A 33 -13.32 -1.62 -10.26
CA VAL A 33 -12.21 -0.90 -9.61
C VAL A 33 -12.50 0.59 -9.53
N SER A 34 -12.16 1.20 -8.37
CA SER A 34 -12.19 2.64 -8.16
C SER A 34 -10.80 3.17 -7.86
N ILE A 35 -10.30 4.10 -8.68
CA ILE A 35 -8.99 4.74 -8.55
C ILE A 35 -9.18 6.25 -8.45
N GLY A 36 -8.56 6.86 -7.47
CA GLY A 36 -8.55 8.31 -7.27
C GLY A 36 -7.76 9.08 -8.33
N LYS A 37 -7.54 10.37 -8.06
CA LYS A 37 -6.84 11.31 -8.94
C LYS A 37 -5.32 11.18 -8.82
N ASN A 38 -4.61 11.57 -9.88
CA ASN A 38 -3.15 11.72 -9.93
C ASN A 38 -2.35 10.47 -9.56
N CYS A 39 -2.95 9.28 -9.68
CA CYS A 39 -2.26 8.02 -9.43
C CYS A 39 -1.31 7.66 -10.58
N LYS A 40 -0.32 6.82 -10.28
CA LYS A 40 0.64 6.31 -11.28
C LYS A 40 0.77 4.82 -11.13
N PHE A 41 0.40 4.08 -12.18
CA PHE A 41 0.56 2.63 -12.27
C PHE A 41 1.69 2.34 -13.25
N GLY A 42 2.74 1.71 -12.74
CA GLY A 42 3.89 1.29 -13.53
C GLY A 42 3.54 0.19 -14.53
N GLN A 43 4.55 -0.36 -15.17
CA GLN A 43 4.39 -1.44 -16.14
C GLN A 43 3.96 -2.75 -15.44
N ASN A 44 3.09 -3.51 -16.11
CA ASN A 44 2.68 -4.86 -15.67
C ASN A 44 2.05 -4.86 -14.25
N VAL A 45 1.18 -3.89 -13.99
CA VAL A 45 0.40 -3.84 -12.75
C VAL A 45 -0.95 -4.50 -12.98
N PHE A 46 -1.34 -5.39 -12.07
CA PHE A 46 -2.67 -5.99 -12.06
C PHE A 46 -3.50 -5.46 -10.89
N VAL A 47 -4.73 -5.04 -11.16
CA VAL A 47 -5.70 -4.62 -10.13
C VAL A 47 -6.97 -5.45 -10.30
N GLN A 48 -7.26 -6.29 -9.32
CA GLN A 48 -8.41 -7.19 -9.34
C GLN A 48 -9.72 -6.44 -9.07
N ASN A 49 -10.82 -7.08 -9.40
CA ASN A 49 -12.18 -6.53 -9.26
C ASN A 49 -12.46 -5.90 -7.90
N ASN A 50 -13.22 -4.81 -7.93
CA ASN A 50 -13.74 -4.10 -6.74
C ASN A 50 -12.69 -3.55 -5.77
N VAL A 51 -11.42 -3.47 -6.17
CA VAL A 51 -10.35 -2.82 -5.40
C VAL A 51 -10.60 -1.30 -5.37
N LYS A 52 -10.29 -0.69 -4.21
CA LYS A 52 -10.36 0.76 -4.02
C LYS A 52 -8.96 1.32 -3.80
N ILE A 53 -8.63 2.36 -4.54
CA ILE A 53 -7.35 3.07 -4.46
C ILE A 53 -7.62 4.56 -4.36
N GLY A 54 -7.09 5.19 -3.33
CA GLY A 54 -7.20 6.63 -3.06
C GLY A 54 -6.46 7.49 -4.08
N ASN A 55 -6.27 8.75 -3.74
CA ASN A 55 -5.61 9.74 -4.60
C ASN A 55 -4.09 9.71 -4.44
N ASN A 56 -3.37 10.18 -5.46
CA ASN A 56 -1.92 10.38 -5.44
C ASN A 56 -1.11 9.11 -5.13
N CYS A 57 -1.68 7.94 -5.32
CA CYS A 57 -0.99 6.67 -5.12
C CYS A 57 0.01 6.39 -6.23
N LYS A 58 1.09 5.73 -5.88
CA LYS A 58 2.11 5.29 -6.83
C LYS A 58 2.36 3.80 -6.68
N VAL A 59 1.91 3.04 -7.67
CA VAL A 59 2.10 1.59 -7.77
C VAL A 59 3.20 1.33 -8.79
N GLN A 60 4.30 0.75 -8.35
CA GLN A 60 5.45 0.47 -9.21
C GLN A 60 5.23 -0.78 -10.08
N ASN A 61 6.21 -1.08 -10.93
CA ASN A 61 6.14 -2.20 -11.87
C ASN A 61 5.95 -3.56 -11.16
N ASN A 62 5.25 -4.47 -11.83
CA ASN A 62 5.05 -5.86 -11.42
C ASN A 62 4.34 -6.02 -10.05
N VAL A 63 3.42 -5.14 -9.73
CA VAL A 63 2.59 -5.23 -8.51
C VAL A 63 1.21 -5.77 -8.87
N SER A 64 0.74 -6.75 -8.12
CA SER A 64 -0.65 -7.23 -8.19
C SER A 64 -1.41 -6.82 -6.93
N ILE A 65 -2.51 -6.10 -7.12
CA ILE A 65 -3.43 -5.68 -6.05
C ILE A 65 -4.68 -6.55 -6.15
N TYR A 66 -4.78 -7.51 -5.25
CA TYR A 66 -5.87 -8.48 -5.25
C TYR A 66 -7.12 -7.96 -4.55
N GLY A 67 -8.27 -8.61 -4.82
CA GLY A 67 -9.53 -8.32 -4.14
C GLY A 67 -9.40 -8.39 -2.62
N GLY A 68 -10.06 -7.46 -1.91
CA GLY A 68 -9.94 -7.28 -0.47
C GLY A 68 -8.85 -6.29 -0.03
N VAL A 69 -7.95 -5.86 -0.92
CA VAL A 69 -6.97 -4.81 -0.62
C VAL A 69 -7.59 -3.43 -0.87
N GLU A 70 -7.37 -2.52 0.07
CA GLU A 70 -7.74 -1.11 -0.05
C GLU A 70 -6.51 -0.23 0.23
N LEU A 71 -6.24 0.73 -0.66
CA LEU A 71 -5.19 1.73 -0.50
C LEU A 71 -5.84 3.09 -0.25
N GLU A 72 -5.50 3.75 0.85
CA GLU A 72 -5.86 5.14 1.09
C GLU A 72 -4.98 6.09 0.23
N ASP A 73 -5.09 7.40 0.44
CA ASP A 73 -4.35 8.40 -0.32
C ASP A 73 -2.82 8.33 -0.11
N TYR A 74 -2.05 8.75 -1.10
CA TYR A 74 -0.58 8.88 -1.04
C TYR A 74 0.18 7.58 -0.76
N VAL A 75 -0.41 6.41 -0.95
CA VAL A 75 0.27 5.12 -0.76
C VAL A 75 1.31 4.88 -1.86
N PHE A 76 2.48 4.42 -1.45
CA PHE A 76 3.53 3.96 -2.34
C PHE A 76 3.68 2.43 -2.27
N CYS A 77 3.50 1.75 -3.40
CA CYS A 77 3.79 0.33 -3.57
C CYS A 77 5.08 0.17 -4.37
N GLY A 78 6.14 -0.32 -3.73
CA GLY A 78 7.45 -0.56 -4.35
C GLY A 78 7.41 -1.65 -5.42
N PRO A 79 8.39 -1.69 -6.34
CA PRO A 79 8.38 -2.66 -7.44
C PRO A 79 8.40 -4.10 -6.92
N SER A 80 7.59 -4.94 -7.57
CA SER A 80 7.46 -6.37 -7.28
C SER A 80 7.08 -6.70 -5.83
N MET A 81 6.47 -5.75 -5.08
CA MET A 81 5.88 -6.09 -3.81
C MET A 81 4.63 -6.96 -4.00
N VAL A 82 4.28 -7.74 -3.01
CA VAL A 82 3.22 -8.76 -3.09
C VAL A 82 2.15 -8.54 -2.03
N PHE A 83 0.89 -8.55 -2.44
CA PHE A 83 -0.25 -8.74 -1.56
C PHE A 83 -0.71 -10.19 -1.61
N THR A 84 -1.22 -10.74 -0.50
CA THR A 84 -2.03 -11.95 -0.50
C THR A 84 -3.48 -11.60 -0.19
N ASN A 85 -4.44 -12.49 -0.47
CA ASN A 85 -5.86 -12.27 -0.16
C ASN A 85 -6.53 -13.50 0.46
N ILE A 86 -5.82 -14.62 0.51
CA ILE A 86 -6.25 -15.89 1.13
C ILE A 86 -5.13 -16.39 2.03
N THR A 87 -5.46 -16.76 3.28
CA THR A 87 -4.47 -17.22 4.26
C THR A 87 -3.95 -18.62 3.97
N ASN A 88 -4.84 -19.54 3.63
CA ASN A 88 -4.52 -20.96 3.43
C ASN A 88 -5.08 -21.47 2.10
N PRO A 89 -4.51 -21.07 0.95
CA PRO A 89 -5.02 -21.50 -0.35
C PRO A 89 -4.83 -23.01 -0.55
N ARG A 90 -5.86 -23.67 -1.08
CA ARG A 90 -5.85 -25.10 -1.41
C ARG A 90 -6.60 -25.35 -2.70
N CYS A 91 -5.95 -25.86 -3.73
CA CYS A 91 -6.58 -26.14 -5.02
C CYS A 91 -7.71 -27.18 -4.92
N LYS A 92 -7.55 -28.18 -4.07
CA LYS A 92 -8.60 -29.21 -3.83
C LYS A 92 -9.85 -28.65 -3.13
N TYR A 93 -9.69 -27.53 -2.40
CA TYR A 93 -10.78 -26.86 -1.66
C TYR A 93 -10.74 -25.36 -2.01
N PRO A 94 -11.20 -25.01 -3.22
CA PRO A 94 -11.05 -23.65 -3.73
C PRO A 94 -11.83 -22.63 -2.90
N GLN A 95 -11.27 -21.43 -2.78
CA GLN A 95 -11.83 -20.27 -2.11
C GLN A 95 -11.93 -19.11 -3.10
N GLU A 96 -12.65 -19.34 -4.18
CA GLU A 96 -12.65 -18.43 -5.35
C GLU A 96 -13.69 -17.30 -5.25
N THR A 97 -14.51 -17.30 -4.21
CA THR A 97 -15.55 -16.28 -4.05
C THR A 97 -15.02 -15.06 -3.29
N SER A 98 -15.37 -13.87 -3.76
CA SER A 98 -14.87 -12.59 -3.21
C SER A 98 -15.20 -12.35 -1.73
N ASP A 99 -16.25 -13.01 -1.21
CA ASP A 99 -16.64 -12.99 0.20
C ASP A 99 -15.62 -13.68 1.12
N LYS A 100 -14.74 -14.52 0.57
CA LYS A 100 -13.67 -15.22 1.29
C LYS A 100 -12.34 -14.46 1.28
N TYR A 101 -12.24 -13.37 0.53
CA TYR A 101 -11.02 -12.57 0.51
C TYR A 101 -10.89 -11.78 1.81
N ILE A 102 -9.73 -11.89 2.43
CA ILE A 102 -9.46 -11.22 3.70
C ILE A 102 -9.00 -9.80 3.42
N LYS A 103 -9.69 -8.84 4.05
CA LYS A 103 -9.42 -7.42 3.85
C LYS A 103 -8.03 -7.04 4.35
N THR A 104 -7.34 -6.22 3.56
CA THR A 104 -6.04 -5.62 3.90
C THR A 104 -6.14 -4.13 3.65
N LEU A 105 -5.81 -3.32 4.66
CA LEU A 105 -5.89 -1.87 4.58
C LEU A 105 -4.50 -1.26 4.62
N ILE A 106 -4.18 -0.45 3.63
CA ILE A 106 -2.96 0.36 3.60
C ILE A 106 -3.37 1.80 3.78
N LYS A 107 -3.04 2.36 4.94
CA LYS A 107 -3.44 3.72 5.31
C LYS A 107 -2.61 4.79 4.62
N GLU A 108 -3.14 6.01 4.67
CA GLU A 108 -2.59 7.20 4.02
C GLU A 108 -1.08 7.34 4.21
N GLY A 109 -0.38 7.65 3.11
CA GLY A 109 1.05 7.94 3.12
C GLY A 109 1.96 6.76 3.39
N ALA A 110 1.43 5.55 3.60
CA ALA A 110 2.26 4.37 3.83
C ALA A 110 3.12 4.01 2.62
N SER A 111 4.33 3.53 2.88
CA SER A 111 5.28 3.09 1.85
C SER A 111 5.62 1.62 2.02
N LEU A 112 5.37 0.84 0.98
CA LEU A 112 5.66 -0.59 0.92
C LEU A 112 6.91 -0.79 0.07
N GLY A 113 7.99 -1.29 0.66
CA GLY A 113 9.27 -1.46 0.00
C GLY A 113 9.25 -2.51 -1.12
N ALA A 114 10.23 -2.42 -2.02
CA ALA A 114 10.40 -3.38 -3.12
C ALA A 114 10.47 -4.82 -2.59
N ASN A 115 9.84 -5.77 -3.30
CA ASN A 115 9.81 -7.19 -2.92
C ASN A 115 9.29 -7.48 -1.50
N SER A 116 8.60 -6.53 -0.85
CA SER A 116 7.94 -6.82 0.42
C SER A 116 6.67 -7.66 0.19
N THR A 117 6.27 -8.43 1.19
CA THR A 117 5.03 -9.22 1.18
C THR A 117 4.12 -8.74 2.29
N ILE A 118 2.89 -8.38 1.94
CA ILE A 118 1.84 -8.02 2.89
C ILE A 118 0.85 -9.17 2.97
N VAL A 119 0.86 -9.87 4.09
CA VAL A 119 -0.08 -10.97 4.35
C VAL A 119 -1.48 -10.39 4.61
N CYS A 120 -2.49 -10.99 4.00
CA CYS A 120 -3.87 -10.55 4.13
C CYS A 120 -4.35 -10.53 5.58
N GLY A 121 -5.30 -9.66 5.87
CA GLY A 121 -5.82 -9.44 7.23
C GLY A 121 -5.03 -8.42 8.03
N THR A 122 -4.02 -7.77 7.44
CA THR A 122 -3.21 -6.76 8.12
C THR A 122 -3.61 -5.34 7.76
N THR A 123 -3.43 -4.44 8.71
CA THR A 123 -3.49 -2.99 8.49
C THR A 123 -2.09 -2.41 8.56
N VAL A 124 -1.67 -1.69 7.53
CA VAL A 124 -0.44 -0.89 7.57
C VAL A 124 -0.82 0.56 7.90
N GLY A 125 -0.31 1.06 9.02
CA GLY A 125 -0.66 2.36 9.58
C GLY A 125 -0.23 3.55 8.71
N ARG A 126 -0.75 4.74 9.05
CA ARG A 126 -0.45 6.00 8.34
C ARG A 126 1.05 6.27 8.35
N HIS A 127 1.55 6.67 7.19
CA HIS A 127 2.96 7.01 7.00
C HIS A 127 3.94 5.92 7.47
N ALA A 128 3.47 4.70 7.72
CA ALA A 128 4.36 3.58 8.04
C ALA A 128 5.25 3.23 6.86
N PHE A 129 6.45 2.76 7.15
CA PHE A 129 7.43 2.38 6.14
C PHE A 129 7.81 0.91 6.29
N VAL A 130 7.43 0.11 5.31
CA VAL A 130 7.81 -1.29 5.20
C VAL A 130 9.08 -1.38 4.36
N GLY A 131 10.17 -1.85 4.95
CA GLY A 131 11.46 -2.00 4.26
C GLY A 131 11.40 -3.03 3.13
N ALA A 132 12.30 -2.90 2.16
CA ALA A 132 12.40 -3.84 1.04
C ALA A 132 12.61 -5.28 1.54
N GLY A 133 11.96 -6.26 0.90
CA GLY A 133 12.03 -7.68 1.25
C GLY A 133 11.38 -8.08 2.58
N ALA A 134 10.70 -7.16 3.26
CA ALA A 134 10.03 -7.48 4.53
C ALA A 134 8.76 -8.32 4.33
N VAL A 135 8.44 -9.19 5.29
CA VAL A 135 7.19 -9.97 5.30
C VAL A 135 6.32 -9.51 6.47
N VAL A 136 5.27 -8.75 6.17
CA VAL A 136 4.31 -8.21 7.14
C VAL A 136 3.25 -9.26 7.43
N THR A 137 3.18 -9.74 8.68
CA THR A 137 2.27 -10.80 9.14
C THR A 137 1.29 -10.33 10.22
N ARG A 138 1.35 -9.06 10.61
CA ARG A 138 0.49 -8.42 11.62
C ARG A 138 0.37 -6.93 11.35
N ASP A 139 -0.56 -6.28 12.02
CA ASP A 139 -0.75 -4.83 11.91
C ASP A 139 0.51 -4.04 12.22
N ILE A 140 0.70 -2.97 11.48
CA ILE A 140 1.82 -2.04 11.61
C ILE A 140 1.27 -0.71 12.13
N PRO A 141 1.80 -0.17 13.24
CA PRO A 141 1.38 1.12 13.78
C PRO A 141 1.69 2.29 12.82
N ASP A 142 0.97 3.39 13.00
CA ASP A 142 1.23 4.65 12.30
C ASP A 142 2.68 5.10 12.54
N TYR A 143 3.35 5.59 11.49
CA TYR A 143 4.75 6.06 11.50
C TYR A 143 5.81 5.00 11.82
N ALA A 144 5.46 3.73 11.95
CA ALA A 144 6.45 2.69 12.24
C ALA A 144 7.33 2.39 11.03
N LEU A 145 8.63 2.24 11.28
CA LEU A 145 9.59 1.68 10.35
C LEU A 145 9.78 0.20 10.66
N VAL A 146 9.39 -0.67 9.73
CA VAL A 146 9.46 -2.12 9.91
C VAL A 146 10.25 -2.80 8.79
N TYR A 147 11.01 -3.84 9.12
CA TYR A 147 11.66 -4.71 8.16
C TYR A 147 12.01 -6.08 8.75
N GLY A 148 12.38 -7.02 7.88
CA GLY A 148 12.73 -8.40 8.21
C GLY A 148 11.62 -9.40 7.88
N ASN A 149 11.87 -10.68 8.11
CA ASN A 149 10.93 -11.79 7.94
C ASN A 149 10.89 -12.64 9.22
N PRO A 150 9.80 -12.60 10.01
CA PRO A 150 8.69 -11.66 9.90
C PRO A 150 9.12 -10.21 10.20
N ALA A 151 8.39 -9.24 9.65
CA ALA A 151 8.66 -7.82 9.87
C ALA A 151 8.46 -7.43 11.35
N LYS A 152 9.42 -6.64 11.86
CA LYS A 152 9.40 -6.13 13.25
C LYS A 152 9.65 -4.63 13.23
N ILE A 153 9.09 -3.91 14.21
CA ILE A 153 9.36 -2.49 14.40
C ILE A 153 10.85 -2.31 14.70
N LYS A 154 11.52 -1.46 13.93
CA LYS A 154 12.94 -1.13 14.01
C LYS A 154 13.18 0.35 14.26
N GLY A 155 12.12 1.13 14.33
CA GLY A 155 12.16 2.56 14.58
C GLY A 155 10.90 3.24 14.09
N TRP A 156 11.02 4.54 13.90
CA TRP A 156 9.93 5.39 13.50
C TRP A 156 10.38 6.34 12.39
N ILE A 157 9.43 6.76 11.58
CA ILE A 157 9.70 7.55 10.39
C ILE A 157 8.74 8.75 10.31
N CYS A 158 9.27 9.88 9.88
CA CYS A 158 8.51 11.09 9.62
C CYS A 158 7.73 10.97 8.30
N GLU A 159 6.66 11.74 8.13
CA GLU A 159 5.95 11.87 6.85
C GLU A 159 6.88 12.20 5.67
N CYS A 160 7.95 12.95 5.91
CA CYS A 160 8.93 13.29 4.88
C CYS A 160 9.93 12.16 4.54
N GLY A 161 9.82 11.00 5.21
CA GLY A 161 10.70 9.84 4.99
C GLY A 161 11.99 9.84 5.82
N GLU A 162 12.21 10.81 6.70
CA GLU A 162 13.37 10.85 7.59
C GLU A 162 13.12 10.02 8.85
N LYS A 163 14.14 9.29 9.32
CA LYS A 163 14.05 8.56 10.60
C LYS A 163 13.93 9.54 11.75
N ILE A 164 13.04 9.26 12.70
CA ILE A 164 12.85 10.05 13.91
C ILE A 164 13.26 9.26 15.14
N ARG A 165 13.89 9.96 16.10
CA ARG A 165 14.29 9.40 17.39
C ARG A 165 13.55 10.14 18.48
N PHE A 166 13.09 9.42 19.49
CA PHE A 166 12.35 9.99 20.61
C PHE A 166 13.25 10.18 21.82
N GLU A 167 13.17 11.37 22.40
CA GLU A 167 13.74 11.71 23.70
C GLU A 167 12.60 12.14 24.61
N ASN A 168 12.44 11.50 25.76
CA ASN A 168 11.31 11.73 26.66
C ASN A 168 9.95 11.72 25.95
N ASN A 169 9.76 10.72 25.08
CA ASN A 169 8.53 10.53 24.27
C ASN A 169 8.24 11.65 23.24
N ASN A 170 9.15 12.58 23.02
CA ASN A 170 9.00 13.65 22.03
C ASN A 170 10.07 13.53 20.95
N SER A 171 9.72 13.94 19.74
CA SER A 171 10.65 14.01 18.62
C SER A 171 10.31 15.18 17.72
N LYS A 172 11.33 15.80 17.14
CA LYS A 172 11.19 16.79 16.06
C LYS A 172 12.03 16.33 14.88
N CYS A 173 11.41 16.24 13.71
CA CYS A 173 12.13 15.83 12.50
C CYS A 173 13.18 16.89 12.13
N ALA A 174 14.43 16.47 12.02
CA ALA A 174 15.54 17.36 11.68
C ALA A 174 15.43 17.93 10.25
N LYS A 175 14.73 17.24 9.34
CA LYS A 175 14.61 17.63 7.94
C LYS A 175 13.46 18.59 7.67
N CYS A 176 12.27 18.31 8.19
CA CYS A 176 11.06 19.10 7.87
C CYS A 176 10.43 19.82 9.07
N GLY A 177 10.95 19.61 10.27
CA GLY A 177 10.50 20.30 11.48
C GLY A 177 9.22 19.78 12.11
N LEU A 178 8.55 18.78 11.52
CA LEU A 178 7.35 18.18 12.09
C LEU A 178 7.66 17.55 13.45
N ALA A 179 6.75 17.75 14.41
CA ALA A 179 6.88 17.25 15.77
C ALA A 179 5.97 16.04 16.01
N TYR A 180 6.44 15.13 16.85
CA TYR A 180 5.78 13.87 17.16
C TYR A 180 5.85 13.56 18.64
N LYS A 181 4.82 12.91 19.13
CA LYS A 181 4.76 12.35 20.47
C LYS A 181 4.55 10.83 20.40
N LYS A 182 5.27 10.10 21.23
CA LYS A 182 5.16 8.66 21.36
C LYS A 182 4.54 8.29 22.71
N SER A 183 3.56 7.40 22.71
CA SER A 183 3.03 6.74 23.90
C SER A 183 2.97 5.24 23.64
N GLU A 184 3.79 4.47 24.37
CA GLU A 184 3.98 3.03 24.10
C GLU A 184 4.38 2.75 22.64
N GLU A 185 3.55 2.06 21.87
CA GLU A 185 3.77 1.77 20.45
C GLU A 185 2.97 2.70 19.51
N LYS A 186 2.36 3.76 20.05
CA LYS A 186 1.64 4.76 19.24
C LYS A 186 2.48 6.00 19.06
N VAL A 187 2.52 6.50 17.84
CA VAL A 187 3.14 7.78 17.48
C VAL A 187 2.09 8.67 16.86
N GLU A 188 2.05 9.91 17.29
CA GLU A 188 1.13 10.94 16.81
C GLU A 188 1.92 12.19 16.41
N LYS A 189 1.50 12.84 15.34
CA LYS A 189 1.98 14.17 14.96
C LYS A 189 1.30 15.22 15.84
N ILE A 190 2.06 16.16 16.37
CA ILE A 190 1.60 17.26 17.23
C ILE A 190 1.92 18.62 16.64
#